data_1fb74cfef547c797d4ef1e418eb7ef73
#
_entry.id   1fb74cfef547c797d4ef1e418eb7ef73
#
_cell.length_a   1.000
_cell.length_b   1.000
_cell.length_c   1.000
_cell.angle_alpha   90.00
_cell.angle_beta   90.00
_cell.angle_gamma   90.00
#
_symmetry.space_group_name_H-M   'P 1'
#
loop_
_entity.id
_entity.type
_entity.pdbx_description
1 polymer ?
#
loop_
_entity_poly.entity_id
_entity_poly.type
_entity_poly.pdbx_seq_one_letter_code
_entity_poly.pdbx_strand_id
1 'polypeptide(L)'
;MFLWMVLLLGLGSYCYYLSRLQPFPEKGSRFSMFLFAGALILWITSTSPEGSGEDLPASISVFLGGVFIVFGIRDMSLTKTDVIVAPLAGVLFCIGGISLLSSRWEVADQPEQIGSFLLASTMVTLELYLAFRGLVIGVPGIAWSKSGLRQIHRGLIQGPNGAIAHFERSWDMEDQWINSMSYAALILIHRHRNNLEEEKECLVELEKLGGWETVDSSWIEAIERGLSDSEPI
;
A
#
# COMPACT_ATOMS: atom_id res chain seq x y z
N MET A 1 13.53 6.92 24.82
CA MET A 1 14.30 6.34 23.67
C MET A 1 13.92 4.88 23.38
N PHE A 2 14.08 3.95 24.34
CA PHE A 2 13.83 2.52 24.10
C PHE A 2 12.44 2.20 23.52
N LEU A 3 11.36 2.76 24.10
CA LEU A 3 10.00 2.54 23.60
C LEU A 3 9.80 3.00 22.15
N TRP A 4 10.43 4.11 21.76
CA TRP A 4 10.37 4.60 20.39
C TRP A 4 11.11 3.70 19.39
N MET A 5 12.24 3.13 19.79
CA MET A 5 12.94 2.12 18.96
C MET A 5 12.05 0.89 18.75
N VAL A 6 11.44 0.38 19.84
CA VAL A 6 10.49 -0.74 19.77
C VAL A 6 9.29 -0.42 18.87
N LEU A 7 8.74 0.80 18.98
CA LEU A 7 7.64 1.26 18.14
C LEU A 7 8.05 1.26 16.64
N LEU A 8 9.18 1.87 16.30
CA LEU A 8 9.65 1.94 14.91
C LEU A 8 9.99 0.56 14.34
N LEU A 9 10.65 -0.31 15.12
CA LEU A 9 10.96 -1.68 14.70
C LEU A 9 9.69 -2.52 14.56
N GLY A 10 8.76 -2.42 15.50
CA GLY A 10 7.49 -3.14 15.45
C GLY A 10 6.62 -2.71 14.27
N LEU A 11 6.43 -1.40 14.08
CA LEU A 11 5.66 -0.85 12.97
C LEU A 11 6.33 -1.16 11.63
N GLY A 12 7.67 -1.05 11.56
CA GLY A 12 8.45 -1.40 10.37
C GLY A 12 8.30 -2.88 9.99
N SER A 13 8.40 -3.78 10.96
CA SER A 13 8.24 -5.22 10.74
C SER A 13 6.82 -5.56 10.30
N TYR A 14 5.80 -4.96 10.92
CA TYR A 14 4.40 -5.15 10.58
C TYR A 14 4.09 -4.63 9.17
N CYS A 15 4.57 -3.42 8.83
CA CYS A 15 4.43 -2.86 7.49
C CYS A 15 5.12 -3.74 6.44
N TYR A 16 6.32 -4.25 6.71
CA TYR A 16 7.03 -5.16 5.82
C TYR A 16 6.27 -6.45 5.59
N TYR A 17 5.68 -7.02 6.63
CA TYR A 17 4.84 -8.21 6.52
C TYR A 17 3.60 -7.95 5.66
N LEU A 18 2.84 -6.88 5.96
CA LEU A 18 1.65 -6.51 5.19
C LEU A 18 1.98 -6.18 3.73
N SER A 19 3.12 -5.56 3.46
CA SER A 19 3.51 -5.19 2.11
C SER A 19 3.64 -6.40 1.18
N ARG A 20 4.03 -7.55 1.70
CA ARG A 20 4.12 -8.81 0.92
C ARG A 20 2.76 -9.33 0.45
N LEU A 21 1.69 -8.90 1.09
CA LEU A 21 0.31 -9.26 0.73
C LEU A 21 -0.30 -8.26 -0.26
N GLN A 22 0.44 -7.21 -0.64
CA GLN A 22 -0.01 -6.16 -1.54
C GLN A 22 0.44 -6.40 -2.99
N PRO A 23 -0.29 -5.88 -4.00
CA PRO A 23 0.08 -6.00 -5.40
C PRO A 23 1.42 -5.31 -5.73
N PHE A 24 1.81 -4.29 -4.95
CA PHE A 24 3.06 -3.54 -5.11
C PHE A 24 3.87 -3.52 -3.80
N PRO A 25 4.52 -4.64 -3.42
CA PRO A 25 5.19 -4.79 -2.12
C PRO A 25 6.33 -3.79 -1.90
N GLU A 26 6.91 -3.24 -2.96
CA GLU A 26 8.00 -2.26 -2.87
C GLU A 26 7.61 -0.96 -2.17
N LYS A 27 6.34 -0.58 -2.16
CA LYS A 27 5.86 0.65 -1.51
C LYS A 27 5.99 0.55 0.01
N GLY A 28 5.34 -0.44 0.60
CA GLY A 28 5.42 -0.67 2.05
C GLY A 28 6.81 -1.11 2.50
N SER A 29 7.55 -1.88 1.68
CA SER A 29 8.93 -2.26 1.99
C SER A 29 9.86 -1.04 2.09
N ARG A 30 9.72 -0.03 1.21
CA ARG A 30 10.48 1.23 1.32
C ARG A 30 10.18 1.95 2.62
N PHE A 31 8.90 2.11 2.96
CA PHE A 31 8.51 2.73 4.23
C PHE A 31 9.12 1.98 5.43
N SER A 32 9.03 0.65 5.45
CA SER A 32 9.65 -0.19 6.49
C SER A 32 11.15 0.06 6.64
N MET A 33 11.87 0.19 5.52
CA MET A 33 13.32 0.49 5.55
C MET A 33 13.62 1.84 6.22
N PHE A 34 12.79 2.87 5.96
CA PHE A 34 12.94 4.17 6.62
C PHE A 34 12.63 4.10 8.12
N LEU A 35 11.67 3.27 8.53
CA LEU A 35 11.39 3.04 9.96
C LEU A 35 12.56 2.33 10.65
N PHE A 36 13.16 1.33 10.02
CA PHE A 36 14.37 0.68 10.55
C PHE A 36 15.56 1.64 10.62
N ALA A 37 15.75 2.48 9.60
CA ALA A 37 16.77 3.52 9.63
C ALA A 37 16.53 4.53 10.76
N GLY A 38 15.29 4.96 10.98
CA GLY A 38 14.91 5.80 12.10
C GLY A 38 15.20 5.16 13.46
N ALA A 39 14.88 3.87 13.63
CA ALA A 39 15.22 3.13 14.83
C ALA A 39 16.75 3.04 15.06
N LEU A 40 17.53 2.83 13.99
CA LEU A 40 18.99 2.81 14.05
C LEU A 40 19.56 4.18 14.45
N ILE A 41 19.02 5.28 13.89
CA ILE A 41 19.41 6.64 14.29
C ILE A 41 19.15 6.86 15.78
N LEU A 42 17.97 6.47 16.27
CA LEU A 42 17.64 6.59 17.70
C LEU A 42 18.57 5.74 18.58
N TRP A 43 18.96 4.57 18.10
CA TRP A 43 19.91 3.74 18.82
C TRP A 43 21.30 4.39 18.89
N ILE A 44 21.81 4.92 17.79
CA ILE A 44 23.10 5.62 17.76
C ILE A 44 23.06 6.85 18.67
N THR A 45 22.00 7.66 18.59
CA THR A 45 21.88 8.86 19.43
C THR A 45 21.70 8.53 20.92
N SER A 46 21.10 7.39 21.25
CA SER A 46 20.97 6.93 22.64
C SER A 46 22.29 6.52 23.28
N THR A 47 23.32 6.21 22.49
CA THR A 47 24.66 5.85 22.95
C THR A 47 25.62 7.05 22.99
N SER A 48 25.18 8.24 22.53
CA SER A 48 25.99 9.46 22.53
C SER A 48 26.20 9.98 23.97
N PRO A 49 27.42 10.39 24.33
CA PRO A 49 27.71 10.93 25.66
C PRO A 49 26.98 12.25 26.00
N GLU A 50 26.65 13.05 24.98
CA GLU A 50 25.97 14.34 25.16
C GLU A 50 24.46 14.20 25.40
N GLY A 51 23.93 12.98 25.28
CA GLY A 51 22.50 12.72 25.35
C GLY A 51 21.75 13.24 24.12
N SER A 52 20.61 12.69 23.82
CA SER A 52 19.70 13.24 22.79
C SER A 52 18.57 14.00 23.48
N GLY A 53 18.11 15.08 22.87
CA GLY A 53 16.94 15.82 23.35
C GLY A 53 15.72 14.90 23.51
N GLU A 54 14.92 15.13 24.53
CA GLU A 54 13.75 14.30 24.86
C GLU A 54 12.74 14.25 23.71
N ASP A 55 12.63 15.32 22.92
CA ASP A 55 11.70 15.45 21.79
C ASP A 55 12.22 14.84 20.48
N LEU A 56 13.50 14.41 20.40
CA LEU A 56 14.10 13.88 19.18
C LEU A 56 13.32 12.67 18.60
N PRO A 57 12.93 11.66 19.40
CA PRO A 57 12.21 10.50 18.86
C PRO A 57 10.84 10.87 18.31
N ALA A 58 10.12 11.75 18.99
CA ALA A 58 8.83 12.25 18.55
C ALA A 58 8.96 13.07 17.25
N SER A 59 9.99 13.91 17.15
CA SER A 59 10.29 14.70 15.95
C SER A 59 10.61 13.81 14.74
N ILE A 60 11.43 12.76 14.91
CA ILE A 60 11.70 11.78 13.86
C ILE A 60 10.42 11.09 13.42
N SER A 61 9.55 10.70 14.37
CA SER A 61 8.28 10.04 14.09
C SER A 61 7.32 10.92 13.32
N VAL A 62 7.19 12.21 13.71
CA VAL A 62 6.38 13.20 12.98
C VAL A 62 6.92 13.41 11.57
N PHE A 63 8.22 13.55 11.42
CA PHE A 63 8.84 13.78 10.12
C PHE A 63 8.62 12.58 9.18
N LEU A 64 8.97 11.38 9.61
CA LEU A 64 8.77 10.17 8.82
C LEU A 64 7.29 9.93 8.54
N GLY A 65 6.45 10.02 9.56
CA GLY A 65 5.00 9.86 9.42
C GLY A 65 4.42 10.86 8.43
N GLY A 66 4.73 12.15 8.57
CA GLY A 66 4.23 13.22 7.71
C GLY A 66 4.65 13.05 6.23
N VAL A 67 5.93 12.74 5.98
CA VAL A 67 6.43 12.49 4.62
C VAL A 67 5.70 11.29 4.00
N PHE A 68 5.59 10.18 4.73
CA PHE A 68 4.99 8.97 4.18
C PHE A 68 3.46 9.00 4.13
N ILE A 69 2.76 9.83 4.92
CA ILE A 69 1.34 10.13 4.72
C ILE A 69 1.12 10.73 3.33
N VAL A 70 1.92 11.73 2.93
CA VAL A 70 1.77 12.38 1.62
C VAL A 70 1.97 11.38 0.48
N PHE A 71 3.04 10.58 0.55
CA PHE A 71 3.27 9.53 -0.46
C PHE A 71 2.18 8.45 -0.43
N GLY A 72 1.76 8.01 0.75
CA GLY A 72 0.73 7.00 0.93
C GLY A 72 -0.64 7.47 0.42
N ILE A 73 -1.05 8.71 0.70
CA ILE A 73 -2.31 9.29 0.17
C ILE A 73 -2.25 9.37 -1.36
N ARG A 74 -1.11 9.79 -1.94
CA ARG A 74 -0.93 9.79 -3.39
C ARG A 74 -1.08 8.38 -3.96
N ASP A 75 -0.42 7.41 -3.36
CA ASP A 75 -0.44 6.02 -3.83
C ASP A 75 -1.82 5.37 -3.64
N MET A 76 -2.55 5.73 -2.61
CA MET A 76 -3.91 5.25 -2.35
C MET A 76 -4.96 5.91 -3.24
N SER A 77 -4.87 7.23 -3.48
CA SER A 77 -5.93 8.00 -4.15
C SER A 77 -5.68 8.20 -5.64
N LEU A 78 -4.44 8.50 -6.05
CA LEU A 78 -4.12 8.84 -7.44
C LEU A 78 -3.64 7.61 -8.23
N THR A 79 -2.62 6.92 -7.74
CA THR A 79 -2.05 5.78 -8.47
C THR A 79 -2.80 4.48 -8.21
N LYS A 80 -3.55 4.41 -7.11
CA LYS A 80 -4.30 3.23 -6.65
C LYS A 80 -3.40 1.99 -6.58
N THR A 81 -2.18 2.12 -6.04
CA THR A 81 -1.19 1.05 -6.00
C THR A 81 -0.90 0.52 -4.61
N ASP A 82 -1.18 1.31 -3.57
CA ASP A 82 -0.93 0.94 -2.17
C ASP A 82 -1.99 1.56 -1.26
N VAL A 83 -2.35 0.86 -0.19
CA VAL A 83 -3.36 1.32 0.77
C VAL A 83 -2.90 1.23 2.22
N ILE A 84 -1.71 0.67 2.47
CA ILE A 84 -1.23 0.41 3.84
C ILE A 84 -0.24 1.46 4.34
N VAL A 85 0.51 2.12 3.44
CA VAL A 85 1.53 3.09 3.85
C VAL A 85 0.89 4.30 4.51
N ALA A 86 -0.20 4.85 3.96
CA ALA A 86 -0.86 6.03 4.51
C ALA A 86 -1.35 5.83 5.96
N PRO A 87 -2.14 4.78 6.30
CA PRO A 87 -2.58 4.57 7.67
C PRO A 87 -1.43 4.25 8.63
N LEU A 88 -0.45 3.43 8.24
CA LEU A 88 0.65 3.13 9.15
C LEU A 88 1.56 4.34 9.40
N ALA A 89 1.75 5.19 8.39
CA ALA A 89 2.45 6.46 8.55
C ALA A 89 1.63 7.45 9.39
N GLY A 90 0.31 7.43 9.28
CA GLY A 90 -0.61 8.25 10.06
C GLY A 90 -0.58 7.90 11.54
N VAL A 91 -0.55 6.61 11.89
CA VAL A 91 -0.35 6.17 13.28
C VAL A 91 0.95 6.75 13.85
N LEU A 92 2.06 6.63 13.10
CA LEU A 92 3.36 7.15 13.53
C LEU A 92 3.33 8.68 13.70
N PHE A 93 2.70 9.39 12.76
CA PHE A 93 2.53 10.84 12.80
C PHE A 93 1.70 11.28 14.01
N CYS A 94 0.58 10.59 14.30
CA CYS A 94 -0.27 10.88 15.45
C CYS A 94 0.47 10.65 16.77
N ILE A 95 1.15 9.53 16.95
CA ILE A 95 1.89 9.22 18.18
C ILE A 95 2.99 10.26 18.40
N GLY A 96 3.78 10.58 17.38
CA GLY A 96 4.83 11.57 17.47
C GLY A 96 4.30 12.97 17.72
N GLY A 97 3.27 13.38 16.97
CA GLY A 97 2.65 14.71 17.10
C GLY A 97 1.99 14.92 18.46
N ILE A 98 1.22 13.97 18.95
CA ILE A 98 0.61 14.04 20.29
C ILE A 98 1.69 14.09 21.36
N SER A 99 2.77 13.33 21.22
CA SER A 99 3.91 13.40 22.15
C SER A 99 4.52 14.79 22.22
N LEU A 100 4.76 15.45 21.05
CA LEU A 100 5.29 16.82 21.00
C LEU A 100 4.33 17.87 21.54
N LEU A 101 3.03 17.72 21.31
CA LEU A 101 2.01 18.62 21.83
C LEU A 101 1.88 18.48 23.35
N SER A 102 1.93 17.24 23.86
CA SER A 102 1.81 16.97 25.28
C SER A 102 3.05 17.37 26.09
N SER A 103 4.26 17.36 25.52
CA SER A 103 5.48 17.79 26.22
C SER A 103 5.46 19.28 26.58
N ARG A 104 4.69 20.07 25.86
CA ARG A 104 4.53 21.52 26.11
C ARG A 104 3.26 21.90 26.85
N TRP A 105 2.37 20.96 27.12
CA TRP A 105 1.03 21.22 27.63
C TRP A 105 1.00 21.99 28.95
N GLU A 106 1.92 21.66 29.89
CA GLU A 106 1.95 22.27 31.21
C GLU A 106 2.46 23.71 31.22
N VAL A 107 3.28 24.08 30.22
CA VAL A 107 3.87 25.43 30.11
C VAL A 107 3.14 26.33 29.11
N ALA A 108 2.22 25.74 28.33
CA ALA A 108 1.42 26.42 27.32
C ALA A 108 0.32 27.27 27.96
N ASP A 109 0.04 28.43 27.37
CA ASP A 109 -1.12 29.24 27.75
C ASP A 109 -2.42 28.65 27.21
N GLN A 110 -3.57 29.18 27.68
CA GLN A 110 -4.89 28.65 27.32
C GLN A 110 -5.15 28.63 25.79
N PRO A 111 -4.82 29.63 24.99
CA PRO A 111 -4.95 29.57 23.53
C PRO A 111 -4.08 28.48 22.89
N GLU A 112 -2.85 28.30 23.35
CA GLU A 112 -1.95 27.24 22.86
C GLU A 112 -2.46 25.84 23.21
N GLN A 113 -3.02 25.65 24.41
CA GLN A 113 -3.66 24.38 24.82
C GLN A 113 -4.86 24.04 23.92
N ILE A 114 -5.72 25.03 23.65
CA ILE A 114 -6.86 24.85 22.73
C ILE A 114 -6.36 24.51 21.32
N GLY A 115 -5.37 25.23 20.82
CA GLY A 115 -4.76 24.97 19.52
C GLY A 115 -4.16 23.58 19.42
N SER A 116 -3.43 23.13 20.44
CA SER A 116 -2.85 21.80 20.55
C SER A 116 -3.91 20.69 20.57
N PHE A 117 -4.99 20.90 21.31
CA PHE A 117 -6.12 19.97 21.35
C PHE A 117 -6.81 19.84 20.00
N LEU A 118 -7.08 20.95 19.32
CA LEU A 118 -7.71 20.96 17.99
C LEU A 118 -6.80 20.28 16.95
N LEU A 119 -5.50 20.53 17.00
CA LEU A 119 -4.54 19.90 16.12
C LEU A 119 -4.48 18.38 16.35
N ALA A 120 -4.34 17.94 17.60
CA ALA A 120 -4.34 16.52 17.95
C ALA A 120 -5.64 15.83 17.50
N SER A 121 -6.79 16.47 17.72
CA SER A 121 -8.10 15.93 17.29
C SER A 121 -8.19 15.81 15.79
N THR A 122 -7.67 16.78 15.04
CA THR A 122 -7.61 16.75 13.56
C THR A 122 -6.72 15.60 13.08
N MET A 123 -5.54 15.42 13.69
CA MET A 123 -4.63 14.33 13.36
C MET A 123 -5.28 12.96 13.57
N VAL A 124 -5.93 12.75 14.72
CA VAL A 124 -6.64 11.50 15.03
C VAL A 124 -7.79 11.26 14.06
N THR A 125 -8.57 12.29 13.72
CA THR A 125 -9.68 12.17 12.78
C THR A 125 -9.17 11.79 11.37
N LEU A 126 -8.07 12.42 10.92
CA LEU A 126 -7.43 12.06 9.65
C LEU A 126 -6.96 10.60 9.68
N GLU A 127 -6.33 10.17 10.77
CA GLU A 127 -5.85 8.80 10.93
C GLU A 127 -6.99 7.77 10.89
N LEU A 128 -8.08 8.04 11.57
CA LEU A 128 -9.28 7.19 11.52
C LEU A 128 -9.81 7.05 10.08
N TYR A 129 -9.82 8.14 9.31
CA TYR A 129 -10.20 8.11 7.91
C TYR A 129 -9.22 7.25 7.08
N LEU A 130 -7.90 7.44 7.26
CA LEU A 130 -6.88 6.69 6.52
C LEU A 130 -6.92 5.21 6.86
N ALA A 131 -7.08 4.87 8.15
CA ALA A 131 -7.21 3.50 8.63
C ALA A 131 -8.46 2.82 8.04
N PHE A 132 -9.61 3.50 8.07
CA PHE A 132 -10.83 2.99 7.47
C PHE A 132 -10.65 2.76 5.95
N ARG A 133 -10.13 3.74 5.24
CA ARG A 133 -9.93 3.68 3.79
C ARG A 133 -8.94 2.58 3.39
N GLY A 134 -7.82 2.45 4.14
CA GLY A 134 -6.75 1.50 3.83
C GLY A 134 -7.04 0.08 4.30
N LEU A 135 -7.55 -0.09 5.54
CA LEU A 135 -7.66 -1.41 6.18
C LEU A 135 -9.05 -2.04 6.00
N VAL A 136 -10.12 -1.23 5.92
CA VAL A 136 -11.50 -1.74 5.78
C VAL A 136 -11.90 -1.84 4.30
N ILE A 137 -11.73 -0.77 3.51
CA ILE A 137 -12.05 -0.79 2.09
C ILE A 137 -11.01 -1.62 1.32
N GLY A 138 -9.74 -1.51 1.70
CA GLY A 138 -8.67 -2.36 1.16
C GLY A 138 -8.19 -1.96 -0.22
N VAL A 139 -7.56 -2.93 -0.91
CA VAL A 139 -6.91 -2.75 -2.20
C VAL A 139 -7.93 -2.82 -3.33
N PRO A 140 -8.08 -1.76 -4.15
CA PRO A 140 -8.99 -1.79 -5.29
C PRO A 140 -8.54 -2.81 -6.34
N GLY A 141 -9.48 -3.45 -7.04
CA GLY A 141 -9.23 -4.46 -8.07
C GLY A 141 -8.26 -3.99 -9.15
N ILE A 142 -8.34 -2.71 -9.54
CA ILE A 142 -7.41 -2.11 -10.54
C ILE A 142 -5.93 -2.18 -10.14
N ALA A 143 -5.61 -2.21 -8.84
CA ALA A 143 -4.22 -2.37 -8.40
C ALA A 143 -3.70 -3.78 -8.71
N TRP A 144 -4.55 -4.78 -8.51
CA TRP A 144 -4.24 -6.17 -8.84
C TRP A 144 -4.12 -6.38 -10.34
N SER A 145 -5.02 -5.80 -11.16
CA SER A 145 -4.93 -5.86 -12.62
C SER A 145 -3.64 -5.23 -13.16
N LYS A 146 -3.26 -4.05 -12.66
CA LYS A 146 -1.98 -3.39 -13.00
C LYS A 146 -0.78 -4.26 -12.62
N SER A 147 -0.84 -4.90 -11.47
CA SER A 147 0.23 -5.79 -11.02
C SER A 147 0.26 -7.08 -11.85
N GLY A 148 -0.88 -7.65 -12.22
CA GLY A 148 -0.97 -8.80 -13.13
C GLY A 148 -0.28 -8.53 -14.46
N LEU A 149 -0.57 -7.41 -15.10
CA LEU A 149 0.11 -6.97 -16.33
C LEU A 149 1.64 -6.86 -16.13
N ARG A 150 2.08 -6.27 -15.00
CA ARG A 150 3.50 -6.19 -14.67
C ARG A 150 4.15 -7.56 -14.52
N GLN A 151 3.44 -8.55 -13.98
CA GLN A 151 3.97 -9.90 -13.83
C GLN A 151 4.08 -10.62 -15.19
N ILE A 152 3.16 -10.38 -16.14
CA ILE A 152 3.30 -10.87 -17.52
C ILE A 152 4.61 -10.37 -18.13
N HIS A 153 4.86 -9.06 -18.09
CA HIS A 153 6.11 -8.47 -18.61
C HIS A 153 7.39 -8.98 -17.93
N ARG A 154 7.27 -9.61 -16.76
CA ARG A 154 8.38 -10.26 -16.05
C ARG A 154 8.49 -11.76 -16.33
N GLY A 155 7.61 -12.32 -17.16
CA GLY A 155 7.53 -13.76 -17.39
C GLY A 155 6.99 -14.56 -16.20
N LEU A 156 6.46 -13.90 -15.17
CA LEU A 156 5.93 -14.54 -13.96
C LEU A 156 4.43 -14.82 -14.14
N ILE A 157 4.10 -15.87 -14.88
CA ILE A 157 2.70 -16.19 -15.21
C ILE A 157 2.02 -16.93 -14.06
N GLN A 158 2.71 -17.93 -13.46
CA GLN A 158 2.16 -18.85 -12.45
C GLN A 158 2.67 -18.55 -11.04
N GLY A 159 2.04 -19.23 -10.06
CA GLY A 159 2.42 -19.17 -8.65
C GLY A 159 1.65 -18.09 -7.88
N PRO A 160 1.84 -18.01 -6.57
CA PRO A 160 1.04 -17.16 -5.67
C PRO A 160 1.20 -15.65 -5.93
N ASN A 161 2.29 -15.25 -6.59
CA ASN A 161 2.59 -13.88 -7.01
C ASN A 161 2.67 -13.75 -8.54
N GLY A 162 2.14 -14.72 -9.29
CA GLY A 162 2.10 -14.72 -10.75
C GLY A 162 0.93 -13.89 -11.29
N ALA A 163 0.93 -13.66 -12.60
CA ALA A 163 -0.10 -12.88 -13.27
C ALA A 163 -1.50 -13.44 -13.05
N ILE A 164 -1.67 -14.78 -13.16
CA ILE A 164 -2.97 -15.45 -12.95
C ILE A 164 -3.52 -15.10 -11.56
N ALA A 165 -2.76 -15.35 -10.50
CA ALA A 165 -3.21 -15.07 -9.13
C ALA A 165 -3.53 -13.60 -8.88
N HIS A 166 -2.88 -12.68 -9.60
CA HIS A 166 -3.16 -11.25 -9.51
C HIS A 166 -4.45 -10.87 -10.24
N PHE A 167 -4.73 -11.44 -11.41
CA PHE A 167 -6.00 -11.22 -12.11
C PHE A 167 -7.19 -11.86 -11.39
N GLU A 168 -7.04 -13.02 -10.80
CA GLU A 168 -8.06 -13.65 -9.94
C GLU A 168 -8.42 -12.78 -8.73
N ARG A 169 -7.44 -12.06 -8.15
CA ARG A 169 -7.65 -11.14 -7.02
C ARG A 169 -8.16 -9.76 -7.44
N SER A 170 -8.18 -9.46 -8.72
CA SER A 170 -8.58 -8.14 -9.23
C SER A 170 -10.10 -7.96 -9.35
N TRP A 171 -10.88 -8.99 -9.03
CA TRP A 171 -12.34 -8.91 -9.04
C TRP A 171 -12.85 -7.82 -8.09
N ASP A 172 -13.72 -6.94 -8.59
CA ASP A 172 -14.23 -5.79 -7.89
C ASP A 172 -15.76 -5.76 -7.95
N MET A 173 -16.43 -5.58 -6.80
CA MET A 173 -17.89 -5.51 -6.73
C MET A 173 -18.44 -4.19 -7.28
N GLU A 174 -17.67 -3.12 -7.17
CA GLU A 174 -18.11 -1.77 -7.54
C GLU A 174 -17.82 -1.45 -9.01
N ASP A 175 -16.83 -2.12 -9.62
CA ASP A 175 -16.36 -1.80 -10.96
C ASP A 175 -16.34 -3.06 -11.86
N GLN A 176 -17.48 -3.33 -12.49
CA GLN A 176 -17.65 -4.46 -13.40
C GLN A 176 -16.70 -4.40 -14.61
N TRP A 177 -16.28 -3.22 -15.02
CA TRP A 177 -15.31 -3.04 -16.09
C TRP A 177 -13.97 -3.70 -15.77
N ILE A 178 -13.51 -3.60 -14.51
CA ILE A 178 -12.28 -4.27 -14.06
C ILE A 178 -12.43 -5.78 -14.15
N ASN A 179 -13.61 -6.32 -13.86
CA ASN A 179 -13.87 -7.75 -13.93
C ASN A 179 -13.78 -8.27 -15.37
N SER A 180 -14.38 -7.56 -16.33
CA SER A 180 -14.28 -7.90 -17.76
C SER A 180 -12.83 -7.91 -18.23
N MET A 181 -12.05 -6.89 -17.86
CA MET A 181 -10.62 -6.81 -18.20
C MET A 181 -9.80 -7.95 -17.58
N SER A 182 -10.15 -8.36 -16.37
CA SER A 182 -9.44 -9.43 -15.65
C SER A 182 -9.72 -10.78 -16.26
N TYR A 183 -10.99 -11.09 -16.59
CA TYR A 183 -11.34 -12.32 -17.29
C TYR A 183 -10.75 -12.38 -18.69
N ALA A 184 -10.75 -11.26 -19.43
CA ALA A 184 -10.11 -11.21 -20.75
C ALA A 184 -8.60 -11.52 -20.65
N ALA A 185 -7.91 -10.98 -19.64
CA ALA A 185 -6.50 -11.29 -19.42
C ALA A 185 -6.28 -12.77 -19.08
N LEU A 186 -7.11 -13.36 -18.21
CA LEU A 186 -7.04 -14.77 -17.86
C LEU A 186 -7.28 -15.66 -19.09
N ILE A 187 -8.27 -15.36 -19.93
CA ILE A 187 -8.53 -16.08 -21.17
C ILE A 187 -7.29 -16.06 -22.07
N LEU A 188 -6.68 -14.91 -22.31
CA LEU A 188 -5.50 -14.79 -23.16
C LEU A 188 -4.30 -15.56 -22.60
N ILE A 189 -4.09 -15.51 -21.28
CA ILE A 189 -3.04 -16.28 -20.59
C ILE A 189 -3.28 -17.79 -20.73
N HIS A 190 -4.51 -18.27 -20.44
CA HIS A 190 -4.84 -19.70 -20.51
C HIS A 190 -4.77 -20.22 -21.95
N ARG A 191 -5.20 -19.41 -22.93
CA ARG A 191 -5.04 -19.70 -24.37
C ARG A 191 -3.57 -19.83 -24.77
N HIS A 192 -2.72 -18.90 -24.34
CA HIS A 192 -1.27 -18.93 -24.61
C HIS A 192 -0.62 -20.19 -24.04
N ARG A 193 -1.15 -20.70 -22.92
CA ARG A 193 -0.67 -21.91 -22.24
C ARG A 193 -1.35 -23.21 -22.69
N ASN A 194 -2.25 -23.17 -23.68
CA ASN A 194 -3.07 -24.30 -24.12
C ASN A 194 -3.90 -24.95 -23.01
N ASN A 195 -4.30 -24.20 -21.98
CA ASN A 195 -5.20 -24.65 -20.92
C ASN A 195 -6.66 -24.38 -21.29
N LEU A 196 -7.26 -25.29 -22.07
CA LEU A 196 -8.59 -25.13 -22.65
C LEU A 196 -9.74 -25.17 -21.62
N GLU A 197 -9.56 -25.81 -20.48
CA GLU A 197 -10.61 -25.89 -19.45
C GLU A 197 -10.79 -24.54 -18.77
N GLU A 198 -9.70 -23.99 -18.21
CA GLU A 198 -9.70 -22.68 -17.55
C GLU A 198 -10.07 -21.55 -18.51
N GLU A 199 -9.61 -21.64 -19.80
CA GLU A 199 -10.01 -20.68 -20.83
C GLU A 199 -11.52 -20.63 -21.00
N LYS A 200 -12.19 -21.81 -21.07
CA LYS A 200 -13.64 -21.89 -21.22
C LYS A 200 -14.40 -21.36 -20.00
N GLU A 201 -13.92 -21.67 -18.80
CA GLU A 201 -14.52 -21.15 -17.57
C GLU A 201 -14.47 -19.62 -17.52
N CYS A 202 -13.30 -19.03 -17.78
CA CYS A 202 -13.15 -17.59 -17.85
C CYS A 202 -13.99 -16.95 -18.96
N LEU A 203 -14.16 -17.64 -20.11
CA LEU A 203 -14.98 -17.15 -21.21
C LEU A 203 -16.47 -17.07 -20.82
N VAL A 204 -16.98 -18.08 -20.11
CA VAL A 204 -18.36 -18.06 -19.61
C VAL A 204 -18.61 -16.90 -18.66
N GLU A 205 -17.64 -16.60 -17.79
CA GLU A 205 -17.76 -15.44 -16.88
C GLU A 205 -17.67 -14.10 -17.63
N LEU A 206 -16.78 -13.98 -18.62
CA LEU A 206 -16.72 -12.80 -19.47
C LEU A 206 -18.03 -12.54 -20.24
N GLU A 207 -18.65 -13.61 -20.78
CA GLU A 207 -19.94 -13.50 -21.51
C GLU A 207 -21.05 -12.98 -20.59
N LYS A 208 -21.08 -13.36 -19.32
CA LYS A 208 -22.05 -12.83 -18.34
C LYS A 208 -21.89 -11.33 -18.09
N LEU A 209 -20.69 -10.79 -18.31
CA LEU A 209 -20.36 -9.37 -18.13
C LEU A 209 -20.50 -8.57 -19.43
N GLY A 210 -21.00 -9.19 -20.51
CA GLY A 210 -21.20 -8.54 -21.81
C GLY A 210 -20.18 -8.89 -22.88
N GLY A 211 -19.32 -9.88 -22.61
CA GLY A 211 -18.35 -10.42 -23.57
C GLY A 211 -17.21 -9.47 -23.92
N TRP A 212 -16.56 -9.79 -25.03
CA TRP A 212 -15.38 -9.03 -25.51
C TRP A 212 -15.67 -7.57 -25.86
N GLU A 213 -16.91 -7.20 -26.11
CA GLU A 213 -17.30 -5.81 -26.44
C GLU A 213 -17.10 -4.84 -25.25
N THR A 214 -17.05 -5.39 -24.03
CA THR A 214 -16.81 -4.61 -22.80
C THR A 214 -15.33 -4.39 -22.49
N VAL A 215 -14.44 -5.02 -23.25
CA VAL A 215 -13.00 -4.99 -23.02
C VAL A 215 -12.34 -4.01 -23.99
N ASP A 216 -11.52 -3.10 -23.44
CA ASP A 216 -10.76 -2.14 -24.24
C ASP A 216 -9.70 -2.86 -25.08
N SER A 217 -9.64 -2.55 -26.39
CA SER A 217 -8.69 -3.15 -27.31
C SER A 217 -7.22 -2.90 -26.90
N SER A 218 -6.94 -1.73 -26.35
CA SER A 218 -5.59 -1.40 -25.87
C SER A 218 -5.12 -2.32 -24.72
N TRP A 219 -6.07 -2.80 -23.92
CA TRP A 219 -5.80 -3.77 -22.87
C TRP A 219 -5.44 -5.14 -23.44
N ILE A 220 -6.21 -5.61 -24.43
CA ILE A 220 -5.95 -6.87 -25.14
C ILE A 220 -4.54 -6.84 -25.75
N GLU A 221 -4.22 -5.79 -26.49
CA GLU A 221 -2.90 -5.59 -27.10
C GLU A 221 -1.76 -5.58 -26.08
N ALA A 222 -1.98 -4.95 -24.90
CA ALA A 222 -0.98 -4.90 -23.84
C ALA A 222 -0.69 -6.30 -23.26
N ILE A 223 -1.73 -7.12 -23.07
CA ILE A 223 -1.59 -8.49 -22.58
C ILE A 223 -0.91 -9.37 -23.64
N GLU A 224 -1.35 -9.33 -24.91
CA GLU A 224 -0.78 -10.13 -26.01
C GLU A 224 0.69 -9.80 -26.23
N ARG A 225 1.04 -8.51 -26.21
CA ARG A 225 2.45 -8.07 -26.32
C ARG A 225 3.29 -8.61 -25.16
N GLY A 226 2.81 -8.50 -23.94
CA GLY A 226 3.52 -9.02 -22.77
C GLY A 226 3.69 -10.55 -22.81
N LEU A 227 2.70 -11.29 -23.34
CA LEU A 227 2.78 -12.74 -23.50
C LEU A 227 3.76 -13.15 -24.63
N SER A 228 3.81 -12.38 -25.73
CA SER A 228 4.75 -12.64 -26.83
C SER A 228 6.21 -12.37 -26.45
N ASP A 229 6.44 -11.41 -25.55
CA ASP A 229 7.78 -11.08 -25.04
C ASP A 229 8.23 -12.06 -23.93
N SER A 230 7.32 -12.83 -23.33
CA SER A 230 7.66 -13.91 -22.41
C SER A 230 7.94 -15.18 -23.22
N GLU A 231 9.12 -15.78 -23.06
CA GLU A 231 9.45 -17.04 -23.73
C GLU A 231 8.36 -18.09 -23.48
N PRO A 232 7.99 -18.89 -24.52
CA PRO A 232 7.01 -19.94 -24.33
C PRO A 232 7.54 -20.98 -23.33
N ILE A 233 6.75 -21.23 -22.29
CA ILE A 233 7.04 -22.24 -21.24
C ILE A 233 6.72 -23.65 -21.77
#